data_2d527ef763b0939f5209645dca39d968
#
_entry.id   2d527ef763b0939f5209645dca39d968
#
_cell.length_a   1.000
_cell.length_b   1.000
_cell.length_c   1.000
_cell.angle_alpha   90.00
_cell.angle_beta   90.00
_cell.angle_gamma   90.00
#
_symmetry.space_group_name_H-M   'P 1'
#
loop_
_entity.id
_entity.type
_entity.pdbx_description
1 polymer ?
#
loop_
_entity_poly.entity_id
_entity_poly.type
_entity_poly.pdbx_seq_one_letter_code
_entity_poly.pdbx_strand_id
1 'polypeptide(L)'
;IWGQLPCGGWNYMFDFAGENSIRQWYATIGKNAWRLEEFQHYYGNATFDDEGTMQAAKFLLRLYVEKYDPAYRAPLEKTIRFVLESQYPIGGWPQRYPLKHDHPFHGKEDYSSFITLNDDVIPENIDFLIQCYQVLGMQDLKAPIMRALNCVLALQQGAPYAGWADQYTVTDLQPAHARSYEPRSVNTGTTAHMVMKMLDYYRLTGDSKFLSGIPAAIRFLESMKLPESEVKKWRRPVRENTILVPRFIDPESGTPLYVHRKGSNVKNGVYYVDQNIEKTIGHYSSAAYINIDALKEAYARTLTLSKEEVTKDSPLVQDTCISLKKFYYQSHHRYGRKETSAEVLIKSLTKEGYWLSPIKQISNSYKPAPEMPASEDIRYMETMVGDEYDTSPYTPEKEVMGISTGAFIENMTVLMGELSK
;
A
#
# COMPACT_ATOMS: atom_id res chain seq x y z
N ILE A 1 -5.92 0.72 -21.03
CA ILE A 1 -5.71 1.91 -21.89
C ILE A 1 -6.80 2.95 -21.64
N TRP A 2 -8.07 2.56 -21.74
CA TRP A 2 -9.19 3.52 -21.71
C TRP A 2 -9.25 4.34 -20.40
N GLY A 3 -8.94 3.76 -19.26
CA GLY A 3 -8.89 4.47 -17.97
C GLY A 3 -7.58 5.21 -17.69
N GLN A 4 -6.62 5.21 -18.63
CA GLN A 4 -5.36 5.92 -18.47
C GLN A 4 -5.58 7.43 -18.57
N LEU A 5 -5.11 8.17 -17.55
CA LEU A 5 -5.20 9.61 -17.54
C LEU A 5 -4.25 10.28 -18.54
N PRO A 6 -4.51 11.56 -18.91
CA PRO A 6 -3.62 12.32 -19.79
C PRO A 6 -2.15 12.35 -19.35
N CYS A 7 -1.86 12.30 -18.05
CA CYS A 7 -0.51 12.24 -17.53
C CYS A 7 0.20 10.90 -17.72
N GLY A 8 -0.53 9.80 -17.93
CA GLY A 8 0.03 8.46 -18.14
C GLY A 8 -0.21 7.46 -17.02
N GLY A 9 -0.67 7.91 -15.85
CA GLY A 9 -1.05 7.06 -14.73
C GLY A 9 -2.55 6.79 -14.66
N TRP A 10 -3.00 6.19 -13.55
CA TRP A 10 -4.42 5.90 -13.26
C TRP A 10 -4.82 6.44 -11.90
N ASN A 11 -6.11 6.71 -11.74
CA ASN A 11 -6.72 6.99 -10.45
C ASN A 11 -7.31 5.68 -9.87
N TYR A 12 -7.76 5.70 -8.61
CA TYR A 12 -8.45 4.56 -7.98
C TYR A 12 -9.67 4.08 -8.77
N MET A 13 -10.41 5.02 -9.32
CA MET A 13 -11.63 4.75 -10.06
C MET A 13 -11.63 5.46 -11.41
N PHE A 14 -12.22 4.80 -12.38
CA PHE A 14 -12.67 5.42 -13.61
C PHE A 14 -14.08 4.94 -13.93
N ASP A 15 -14.90 5.79 -14.54
CA ASP A 15 -16.27 5.47 -14.93
C ASP A 15 -16.40 5.54 -16.45
N PHE A 16 -17.00 4.54 -17.03
CA PHE A 16 -17.31 4.54 -18.48
C PHE A 16 -18.31 5.62 -18.87
N ALA A 17 -19.11 6.13 -17.92
CA ALA A 17 -19.97 7.30 -18.11
C ALA A 17 -19.19 8.64 -18.11
N GLY A 18 -17.91 8.62 -17.73
CA GLY A 18 -17.00 9.75 -17.79
C GLY A 18 -16.73 10.44 -16.45
N GLU A 19 -15.85 11.44 -16.50
CA GLU A 19 -15.30 12.10 -15.31
C GLU A 19 -16.36 12.82 -14.47
N ASN A 20 -17.42 13.35 -15.07
CA ASN A 20 -18.49 14.02 -14.33
C ASN A 20 -19.20 13.07 -13.37
N SER A 21 -19.40 11.82 -13.76
CA SER A 21 -20.00 10.79 -12.91
C SER A 21 -19.11 10.51 -11.68
N ILE A 22 -17.80 10.41 -11.87
CA ILE A 22 -16.85 10.23 -10.77
C ILE A 22 -16.87 11.43 -9.83
N ARG A 23 -16.83 12.66 -10.35
CA ARG A 23 -16.89 13.88 -9.55
C ARG A 23 -18.17 13.94 -8.71
N GLN A 24 -19.30 13.55 -9.29
CA GLN A 24 -20.55 13.49 -8.59
C GLN A 24 -20.54 12.44 -7.45
N TRP A 25 -19.93 11.28 -7.70
CA TRP A 25 -19.76 10.26 -6.68
C TRP A 25 -18.96 10.79 -5.48
N TYR A 26 -17.81 11.45 -5.72
CA TYR A 26 -17.01 12.06 -4.65
C TYR A 26 -17.77 13.16 -3.90
N ALA A 27 -18.53 13.99 -4.61
CA ALA A 27 -19.30 15.08 -4.01
C ALA A 27 -20.49 14.62 -3.16
N THR A 28 -20.99 13.41 -3.37
CA THR A 28 -22.18 12.87 -2.71
C THR A 28 -21.84 11.69 -1.79
N ILE A 29 -21.48 10.56 -2.33
CA ILE A 29 -21.23 9.33 -1.58
C ILE A 29 -19.89 9.42 -0.86
N GLY A 30 -18.81 9.73 -1.57
CA GLY A 30 -17.48 9.80 -1.00
C GLY A 30 -17.41 10.77 0.18
N LYS A 31 -17.86 12.00 -0.03
CA LYS A 31 -17.85 13.05 0.99
C LYS A 31 -18.69 12.71 2.22
N ASN A 32 -19.81 12.02 2.05
CA ASN A 32 -20.81 11.86 3.11
C ASN A 32 -20.83 10.48 3.76
N ALA A 33 -20.27 9.47 3.12
CA ALA A 33 -20.40 8.08 3.57
C ALA A 33 -19.08 7.36 3.86
N TRP A 34 -17.98 7.80 3.26
CA TRP A 34 -16.69 7.15 3.43
C TRP A 34 -15.90 7.78 4.56
N ARG A 35 -15.23 6.94 5.35
CA ARG A 35 -14.35 7.39 6.44
C ARG A 35 -12.89 7.53 5.99
N LEU A 36 -12.53 6.99 4.85
CA LEU A 36 -11.20 7.20 4.30
C LEU A 36 -11.15 8.58 3.63
N GLU A 37 -10.25 9.42 4.09
CA GLU A 37 -10.19 10.84 3.71
C GLU A 37 -9.91 11.04 2.22
N GLU A 38 -9.15 10.14 1.60
CA GLU A 38 -8.86 10.15 0.17
C GLU A 38 -10.09 10.01 -0.72
N PHE A 39 -11.20 9.45 -0.19
CA PHE A 39 -12.48 9.36 -0.90
C PHE A 39 -13.43 10.51 -0.58
N GLN A 40 -13.08 11.37 0.36
CA GLN A 40 -13.87 12.57 0.68
C GLN A 40 -13.55 13.73 -0.26
N HIS A 41 -12.48 13.61 -1.04
CA HIS A 41 -12.04 14.63 -1.96
C HIS A 41 -11.61 14.04 -3.31
N TYR A 42 -12.04 14.71 -4.41
CA TYR A 42 -11.64 14.34 -5.76
C TYR A 42 -10.38 15.06 -6.18
N TYR A 43 -9.26 14.37 -6.21
CA TYR A 43 -7.98 14.92 -6.65
C TYR A 43 -7.87 15.08 -8.18
N GLY A 44 -8.44 14.17 -8.96
CA GLY A 44 -8.44 14.20 -10.42
C GLY A 44 -7.06 14.01 -11.08
N ASN A 45 -6.06 13.56 -10.32
CA ASN A 45 -4.74 13.16 -10.79
C ASN A 45 -4.53 11.66 -10.59
N ALA A 46 -3.43 11.13 -11.12
CA ALA A 46 -3.07 9.73 -10.93
C ALA A 46 -2.57 9.47 -9.51
N THR A 47 -2.73 8.24 -9.06
CA THR A 47 -2.24 7.78 -7.75
C THR A 47 -1.29 6.60 -7.87
N PHE A 48 -0.26 6.58 -7.03
CA PHE A 48 0.58 5.42 -6.79
C PHE A 48 0.10 4.58 -5.60
N ASP A 49 -0.78 5.17 -4.77
CA ASP A 49 -1.33 4.56 -3.58
C ASP A 49 -2.12 3.28 -3.90
N ASP A 50 -2.08 2.29 -3.00
CA ASP A 50 -2.74 0.99 -3.18
C ASP A 50 -2.46 0.33 -4.54
N GLU A 51 -1.26 0.50 -5.06
CA GLU A 51 -0.83 -0.02 -6.38
C GLU A 51 -1.68 0.50 -7.57
N GLY A 52 -2.47 1.56 -7.39
CA GLY A 52 -3.47 2.02 -8.34
C GLY A 52 -2.95 2.22 -9.76
N THR A 53 -1.81 2.90 -9.92
CA THR A 53 -1.13 3.03 -11.21
C THR A 53 -0.29 1.79 -11.53
N MET A 54 0.42 1.21 -10.55
CA MET A 54 1.44 0.19 -10.81
C MET A 54 0.87 -1.15 -11.29
N GLN A 55 -0.29 -1.57 -10.81
CA GLN A 55 -0.94 -2.79 -11.30
C GLN A 55 -1.35 -2.64 -12.78
N ALA A 56 -1.92 -1.50 -13.15
CA ALA A 56 -2.27 -1.21 -14.53
C ALA A 56 -1.02 -1.10 -15.43
N ALA A 57 0.05 -0.48 -14.94
CA ALA A 57 1.33 -0.35 -15.63
C ALA A 57 2.00 -1.70 -15.92
N LYS A 58 2.11 -2.55 -14.90
CA LYS A 58 2.68 -3.91 -15.01
C LYS A 58 1.84 -4.79 -15.94
N PHE A 59 0.52 -4.68 -15.86
CA PHE A 59 -0.37 -5.39 -16.78
C PHE A 59 -0.20 -4.92 -18.23
N LEU A 60 -0.10 -3.61 -18.46
CA LEU A 60 0.11 -3.03 -19.78
C LEU A 60 1.46 -3.45 -20.37
N LEU A 61 2.53 -3.44 -19.56
CA LEU A 61 3.84 -3.96 -19.96
C LEU A 61 3.73 -5.44 -20.39
N ARG A 62 3.03 -6.25 -19.58
CA ARG A 62 2.81 -7.65 -19.88
C ARG A 62 2.07 -7.87 -21.20
N LEU A 63 0.99 -7.13 -21.42
CA LEU A 63 0.21 -7.20 -22.67
C LEU A 63 1.07 -6.84 -23.89
N TYR A 64 1.89 -5.79 -23.76
CA TYR A 64 2.77 -5.39 -24.87
C TYR A 64 3.80 -6.47 -25.18
N VAL A 65 4.45 -7.04 -24.17
CA VAL A 65 5.49 -8.07 -24.36
C VAL A 65 4.90 -9.37 -24.91
N GLU A 66 3.73 -9.80 -24.44
CA GLU A 66 3.09 -11.06 -24.84
C GLU A 66 2.40 -10.97 -26.21
N LYS A 67 1.79 -9.82 -26.53
CA LYS A 67 1.00 -9.66 -27.76
C LYS A 67 1.78 -9.01 -28.90
N TYR A 68 2.81 -8.22 -28.58
CA TYR A 68 3.55 -7.40 -29.54
C TYR A 68 2.65 -6.48 -30.38
N ASP A 69 1.48 -6.12 -29.81
CA ASP A 69 0.52 -5.26 -30.49
C ASP A 69 0.92 -3.79 -30.32
N PRO A 70 1.14 -3.06 -31.43
CA PRO A 70 1.48 -1.63 -31.39
C PRO A 70 0.51 -0.76 -30.59
N ALA A 71 -0.76 -1.18 -30.45
CA ALA A 71 -1.77 -0.45 -29.69
C ALA A 71 -1.39 -0.28 -28.21
N TYR A 72 -0.57 -1.19 -27.64
CA TYR A 72 -0.12 -1.10 -26.24
C TYR A 72 1.15 -0.28 -26.08
N ARG A 73 1.91 -0.03 -27.15
CA ARG A 73 3.22 0.62 -27.07
C ARG A 73 3.13 2.07 -26.59
N ALA A 74 2.36 2.90 -27.27
CA ALA A 74 2.26 4.32 -26.91
C ALA A 74 1.69 4.56 -25.50
N PRO A 75 0.64 3.85 -25.05
CA PRO A 75 0.20 3.91 -23.66
C PRO A 75 1.28 3.48 -22.65
N LEU A 76 2.06 2.43 -22.94
CA LEU A 76 3.16 1.97 -22.10
C LEU A 76 4.27 3.01 -21.99
N GLU A 77 4.74 3.54 -23.10
CA GLU A 77 5.77 4.60 -23.14
C GLU A 77 5.31 5.84 -22.35
N LYS A 78 4.02 6.17 -22.42
CA LYS A 78 3.42 7.25 -21.66
C LYS A 78 3.45 6.98 -20.15
N THR A 79 3.18 5.73 -19.73
CA THR A 79 3.28 5.31 -18.33
C THR A 79 4.72 5.35 -17.83
N ILE A 80 5.67 4.83 -18.60
CA ILE A 80 7.10 4.87 -18.22
C ILE A 80 7.54 6.32 -18.03
N ARG A 81 7.17 7.21 -18.95
CA ARG A 81 7.46 8.65 -18.83
C ARG A 81 6.82 9.25 -17.60
N PHE A 82 5.56 8.93 -17.32
CA PHE A 82 4.86 9.36 -16.10
C PHE A 82 5.62 8.98 -14.83
N VAL A 83 6.11 7.75 -14.73
CA VAL A 83 6.88 7.27 -13.58
C VAL A 83 8.21 8.02 -13.45
N LEU A 84 8.88 8.30 -14.57
CA LEU A 84 10.14 9.03 -14.56
C LEU A 84 9.97 10.52 -14.23
N GLU A 85 8.96 11.17 -14.79
CA GLU A 85 8.66 12.59 -14.55
C GLU A 85 8.15 12.86 -13.14
N SER A 86 7.48 11.91 -12.52
CA SER A 86 7.00 12.02 -11.14
C SER A 86 8.06 11.72 -10.09
N GLN A 87 9.21 11.16 -10.48
CA GLN A 87 10.30 10.86 -9.57
C GLN A 87 10.99 12.16 -9.11
N TYR A 88 11.03 12.37 -7.79
CA TYR A 88 11.81 13.47 -7.23
C TYR A 88 13.32 13.30 -7.50
N PRO A 89 14.10 14.39 -7.58
CA PRO A 89 15.54 14.31 -7.83
C PRO A 89 16.30 13.40 -6.87
N ILE A 90 15.87 13.31 -5.61
CA ILE A 90 16.42 12.39 -4.60
C ILE A 90 16.11 10.91 -4.88
N GLY A 91 15.08 10.60 -5.70
CA GLY A 91 14.72 9.25 -6.10
C GLY A 91 13.38 8.73 -5.60
N GLY A 92 12.71 9.43 -4.67
CA GLY A 92 11.39 9.07 -4.18
C GLY A 92 10.26 9.50 -5.10
N TRP A 93 9.03 9.10 -4.78
CA TRP A 93 7.82 9.49 -5.50
C TRP A 93 6.78 10.07 -4.54
N PRO A 94 5.95 11.03 -5.03
CA PRO A 94 4.76 11.47 -4.32
C PRO A 94 3.70 10.36 -4.32
N GLN A 95 2.71 10.49 -3.44
CA GLN A 95 1.55 9.61 -3.48
C GLN A 95 0.71 9.82 -4.75
N ARG A 96 0.62 11.08 -5.22
CA ARG A 96 -0.15 11.48 -6.40
C ARG A 96 0.63 12.41 -7.33
N TYR A 97 0.41 12.27 -8.63
CA TYR A 97 1.02 13.12 -9.65
C TYR A 97 0.06 13.34 -10.84
N PRO A 98 0.07 14.51 -11.54
CA PRO A 98 0.85 15.72 -11.26
C PRO A 98 0.54 16.36 -9.90
N LEU A 99 1.55 17.01 -9.31
CA LEU A 99 1.39 17.70 -8.02
C LEU A 99 0.35 18.80 -8.13
N LYS A 100 -0.52 18.94 -7.13
CA LYS A 100 -1.56 19.96 -7.12
C LYS A 100 -1.42 20.97 -5.99
N HIS A 101 -1.02 20.56 -4.81
CA HIS A 101 -0.86 21.40 -3.60
C HIS A 101 -2.10 22.25 -3.22
N ASP A 102 -3.27 21.91 -3.75
CA ASP A 102 -4.51 22.69 -3.62
C ASP A 102 -5.41 22.22 -2.47
N HIS A 103 -4.96 21.23 -1.72
CA HIS A 103 -5.70 20.68 -0.59
C HIS A 103 -4.89 20.64 0.70
N PRO A 104 -4.87 21.76 1.44
CA PRO A 104 -4.49 21.68 2.85
C PRO A 104 -5.52 20.82 3.57
N PHE A 105 -5.11 19.64 4.00
CA PHE A 105 -5.99 18.70 4.66
C PHE A 105 -6.14 19.11 6.14
N HIS A 106 -7.32 19.53 6.55
CA HIS A 106 -7.57 19.99 7.92
C HIS A 106 -6.52 20.99 8.45
N GLY A 107 -6.09 21.92 7.61
CA GLY A 107 -5.10 22.95 7.95
C GLY A 107 -3.63 22.49 7.90
N LYS A 108 -3.35 21.27 7.45
CA LYS A 108 -2.00 20.76 7.19
C LYS A 108 -1.68 20.80 5.70
N GLU A 109 -0.39 20.74 5.35
CA GLU A 109 0.03 20.59 3.95
C GLU A 109 -0.60 19.38 3.27
N ASP A 110 -0.78 19.47 1.97
CA ASP A 110 -1.25 18.36 1.16
C ASP A 110 -0.20 17.23 1.12
N TYR A 111 -0.48 16.17 1.89
CA TYR A 111 0.40 15.03 2.04
C TYR A 111 0.61 14.23 0.74
N SER A 112 -0.27 14.39 -0.25
CA SER A 112 -0.18 13.66 -1.51
C SER A 112 1.07 14.03 -2.33
N SER A 113 1.72 15.14 -1.98
CA SER A 113 2.99 15.59 -2.56
C SER A 113 4.24 15.13 -1.80
N PHE A 114 4.10 14.49 -0.65
CA PHE A 114 5.23 13.99 0.11
C PHE A 114 5.85 12.74 -0.50
N ILE A 115 7.15 12.50 -0.21
CA ILE A 115 7.78 11.22 -0.56
C ILE A 115 7.10 10.12 0.24
N THR A 116 6.55 9.11 -0.44
CA THR A 116 5.67 8.11 0.15
C THR A 116 6.29 6.73 0.14
N LEU A 117 6.39 6.09 1.32
CA LEU A 117 6.84 4.71 1.49
C LEU A 117 5.69 3.74 1.77
N ASN A 118 4.62 4.22 2.45
CA ASN A 118 3.46 3.35 2.70
C ASN A 118 2.81 2.90 1.39
N ASP A 119 2.04 1.83 1.48
CA ASP A 119 1.36 1.18 0.35
C ASP A 119 2.30 0.83 -0.82
N ASP A 120 3.55 0.56 -0.47
CA ASP A 120 4.63 0.16 -1.39
C ASP A 120 4.90 1.13 -2.56
N VAL A 121 4.56 2.41 -2.43
CA VAL A 121 4.69 3.39 -3.52
C VAL A 121 6.10 3.36 -4.14
N ILE A 122 7.16 3.50 -3.35
CA ILE A 122 8.54 3.47 -3.90
C ILE A 122 8.93 2.07 -4.37
N PRO A 123 8.75 0.99 -3.59
CA PRO A 123 9.07 -0.37 -4.03
C PRO A 123 8.38 -0.78 -5.33
N GLU A 124 7.11 -0.48 -5.50
CA GLU A 124 6.35 -0.82 -6.69
C GLU A 124 6.82 -0.08 -7.96
N ASN A 125 7.21 1.20 -7.81
CA ASN A 125 7.81 1.96 -8.89
C ASN A 125 9.19 1.39 -9.28
N ILE A 126 10.00 1.01 -8.30
CA ILE A 126 11.29 0.34 -8.53
C ILE A 126 11.07 -0.97 -9.30
N ASP A 127 10.14 -1.81 -8.86
CA ASP A 127 9.84 -3.09 -9.50
C ASP A 127 9.38 -2.92 -10.95
N PHE A 128 8.52 -1.94 -11.22
CA PHE A 128 8.09 -1.64 -12.59
C PHE A 128 9.24 -1.17 -13.48
N LEU A 129 10.07 -0.27 -12.98
CA LEU A 129 11.25 0.20 -13.74
C LEU A 129 12.25 -0.94 -14.00
N ILE A 130 12.48 -1.83 -13.04
CA ILE A 130 13.31 -3.03 -13.22
C ILE A 130 12.73 -3.94 -14.30
N GLN A 131 11.41 -4.17 -14.30
CA GLN A 131 10.76 -4.97 -15.33
C GLN A 131 10.93 -4.34 -16.72
N CYS A 132 10.73 -3.02 -16.84
CA CYS A 132 10.98 -2.31 -18.10
C CYS A 132 12.45 -2.37 -18.54
N TYR A 133 13.39 -2.20 -17.59
CA TYR A 133 14.82 -2.34 -17.84
C TYR A 133 15.16 -3.71 -18.45
N GLN A 134 14.63 -4.78 -17.84
CA GLN A 134 14.91 -6.15 -18.25
C GLN A 134 14.31 -6.52 -19.60
N VAL A 135 12.99 -6.27 -19.79
CA VAL A 135 12.25 -6.84 -20.93
C VAL A 135 12.18 -5.91 -22.15
N LEU A 136 12.35 -4.60 -21.95
CA LEU A 136 12.41 -3.61 -23.03
C LEU A 136 13.86 -3.20 -23.37
N GLY A 137 14.86 -3.64 -22.59
CA GLY A 137 16.25 -3.29 -22.78
C GLY A 137 16.58 -1.81 -22.55
N MET A 138 15.77 -1.11 -21.75
CA MET A 138 15.90 0.34 -21.49
C MET A 138 17.01 0.62 -20.49
N GLN A 139 18.24 0.67 -20.94
CA GLN A 139 19.44 0.83 -20.10
C GLN A 139 19.48 2.15 -19.33
N ASP A 140 18.85 3.19 -19.82
CA ASP A 140 18.71 4.50 -19.18
C ASP A 140 17.88 4.46 -17.87
N LEU A 141 17.08 3.40 -17.66
CA LEU A 141 16.33 3.20 -16.42
C LEU A 141 17.20 2.80 -15.23
N LYS A 142 18.45 2.33 -15.45
CA LYS A 142 19.35 1.96 -14.36
C LYS A 142 19.64 3.12 -13.40
N ALA A 143 19.82 4.32 -13.91
CA ALA A 143 20.09 5.49 -13.08
C ALA A 143 18.88 5.89 -12.20
N PRO A 144 17.65 6.04 -12.70
CA PRO A 144 16.47 6.26 -11.85
C PRO A 144 16.22 5.16 -10.82
N ILE A 145 16.43 3.88 -11.18
CA ILE A 145 16.33 2.76 -10.23
C ILE A 145 17.33 2.94 -9.09
N MET A 146 18.61 3.19 -9.41
CA MET A 146 19.65 3.37 -8.38
C MET A 146 19.40 4.60 -7.51
N ARG A 147 18.85 5.70 -8.04
CA ARG A 147 18.43 6.83 -7.22
C ARG A 147 17.33 6.45 -6.24
N ALA A 148 16.35 5.66 -6.67
CA ALA A 148 15.25 5.22 -5.81
C ALA A 148 15.73 4.32 -4.67
N LEU A 149 16.60 3.33 -4.97
CA LEU A 149 17.21 2.46 -3.95
C LEU A 149 17.97 3.30 -2.91
N ASN A 150 18.77 4.27 -3.37
CA ASN A 150 19.52 5.17 -2.48
C ASN A 150 18.61 6.11 -1.68
N CYS A 151 17.49 6.54 -2.25
CA CYS A 151 16.50 7.34 -1.55
C CYS A 151 15.96 6.58 -0.33
N VAL A 152 15.51 5.33 -0.50
CA VAL A 152 14.98 4.53 0.61
C VAL A 152 16.03 4.34 1.71
N LEU A 153 17.31 4.14 1.34
CA LEU A 153 18.41 4.08 2.30
C LEU A 153 18.58 5.40 3.06
N ALA A 154 18.51 6.53 2.36
CA ALA A 154 18.66 7.87 2.95
C ALA A 154 17.50 8.28 3.86
N LEU A 155 16.31 7.71 3.67
CA LEU A 155 15.12 7.97 4.49
C LEU A 155 15.15 7.27 5.85
N GLN A 156 16.08 6.33 6.09
CA GLN A 156 16.22 5.71 7.40
C GLN A 156 16.60 6.75 8.44
N GLN A 157 15.84 6.80 9.53
CA GLN A 157 16.13 7.72 10.63
C GLN A 157 17.36 7.26 11.43
N GLY A 158 18.01 8.21 12.08
CA GLY A 158 19.15 7.93 12.93
C GLY A 158 18.79 7.25 14.25
N ALA A 159 19.81 6.69 14.93
CA ALA A 159 19.61 6.16 16.28
C ALA A 159 19.17 7.29 17.26
N PRO A 160 18.33 6.99 18.26
CA PRO A 160 17.92 5.66 18.69
C PRO A 160 16.72 5.08 17.92
N TYR A 161 16.00 5.88 17.12
CA TYR A 161 14.75 5.48 16.45
C TYR A 161 15.02 5.15 14.98
N ALA A 162 15.96 4.23 14.75
CA ALA A 162 16.52 3.90 13.44
C ALA A 162 15.55 3.13 12.53
N GLY A 163 14.37 3.71 12.28
CA GLY A 163 13.32 3.15 11.45
C GLY A 163 12.99 4.03 10.24
N TRP A 164 11.86 3.74 9.63
CA TRP A 164 11.29 4.52 8.52
C TRP A 164 9.90 5.03 8.88
N ALA A 165 9.59 6.22 8.35
CA ALA A 165 8.25 6.79 8.35
C ALA A 165 7.45 6.32 7.14
N ASP A 166 6.15 6.54 7.15
CA ASP A 166 5.28 6.29 6.00
C ASP A 166 5.46 7.34 4.91
N GLN A 167 5.71 8.59 5.32
CA GLN A 167 5.92 9.71 4.41
C GLN A 167 6.99 10.66 4.91
N TYR A 168 7.57 11.41 3.96
CA TYR A 168 8.66 12.35 4.22
C TYR A 168 8.47 13.65 3.45
N THR A 169 8.82 14.76 4.07
CA THR A 169 8.96 16.04 3.38
C THR A 169 10.00 15.94 2.27
N VAL A 170 9.77 16.68 1.18
CA VAL A 170 10.66 16.67 0.01
C VAL A 170 11.94 17.47 0.25
N THR A 171 11.83 18.52 1.08
CA THR A 171 12.89 19.53 1.27
C THR A 171 14.01 19.05 2.20
N ASP A 172 13.65 18.40 3.31
CA ASP A 172 14.59 18.06 4.39
C ASP A 172 14.51 16.59 4.80
N LEU A 173 13.69 15.78 4.11
CA LEU A 173 13.55 14.34 4.29
C LEU A 173 13.16 13.94 5.73
N GLN A 174 12.40 14.79 6.40
CA GLN A 174 11.91 14.50 7.73
C GLN A 174 10.60 13.69 7.67
N PRO A 175 10.35 12.83 8.66
CA PRO A 175 9.04 12.18 8.81
C PRO A 175 7.91 13.19 8.71
N ALA A 176 6.89 12.87 7.94
CA ALA A 176 5.73 13.73 7.71
C ALA A 176 4.43 13.03 8.13
N HIS A 177 3.37 13.81 8.24
CA HIS A 177 2.01 13.29 8.42
C HIS A 177 1.42 12.86 7.08
N ALA A 178 0.34 12.08 7.13
CA ALA A 178 -0.54 11.89 6.00
C ALA A 178 -1.97 12.29 6.39
N ARG A 179 -2.92 11.40 6.28
CA ARG A 179 -4.31 11.62 6.67
C ARG A 179 -4.43 12.00 8.15
N SER A 180 -5.56 12.53 8.58
CA SER A 180 -5.75 12.96 9.98
C SER A 180 -5.48 11.86 11.01
N TYR A 181 -5.57 10.60 10.62
CA TYR A 181 -5.30 9.44 11.45
C TYR A 181 -3.90 8.83 11.24
N GLU A 182 -3.05 9.48 10.50
CA GLU A 182 -1.66 9.09 10.22
C GLU A 182 -0.74 10.21 10.71
N PRO A 183 -0.33 10.18 11.98
CA PRO A 183 0.50 11.24 12.55
C PRO A 183 1.93 11.21 11.98
N ARG A 184 2.60 12.35 12.01
CA ARG A 184 4.04 12.43 11.78
C ARG A 184 4.74 11.47 12.75
N SER A 185 5.41 10.42 12.22
CA SER A 185 5.98 9.36 13.06
C SER A 185 7.02 8.52 12.31
N VAL A 186 7.86 7.82 13.07
CA VAL A 186 8.50 6.59 12.60
C VAL A 186 7.48 5.46 12.74
N ASN A 187 7.25 4.69 11.69
CA ASN A 187 6.29 3.59 11.69
C ASN A 187 7.00 2.24 11.84
N THR A 188 6.66 1.51 12.88
CA THR A 188 7.28 0.20 13.17
C THR A 188 6.92 -0.88 12.14
N GLY A 189 5.72 -0.84 11.58
CA GLY A 189 5.29 -1.75 10.51
C GLY A 189 6.08 -1.50 9.22
N THR A 190 6.15 -0.24 8.79
CA THR A 190 6.95 0.20 7.64
C THR A 190 8.43 -0.11 7.86
N THR A 191 8.94 0.10 9.09
CA THR A 191 10.32 -0.27 9.43
C THR A 191 10.59 -1.75 9.22
N ALA A 192 9.74 -2.63 9.73
CA ALA A 192 9.92 -4.08 9.55
C ALA A 192 9.87 -4.48 8.06
N HIS A 193 8.98 -3.86 7.28
CA HIS A 193 8.90 -4.06 5.85
C HIS A 193 10.16 -3.57 5.13
N MET A 194 10.64 -2.37 5.45
CA MET A 194 11.85 -1.80 4.84
C MET A 194 13.12 -2.60 5.19
N VAL A 195 13.20 -3.23 6.37
CA VAL A 195 14.29 -4.18 6.66
C VAL A 195 14.35 -5.30 5.61
N MET A 196 13.21 -5.87 5.23
CA MET A 196 13.16 -6.89 4.17
C MET A 196 13.52 -6.31 2.80
N LYS A 197 13.02 -5.12 2.47
CA LYS A 197 13.38 -4.43 1.22
C LYS A 197 14.87 -4.09 1.12
N MET A 198 15.52 -3.71 2.23
CA MET A 198 16.98 -3.52 2.25
C MET A 198 17.74 -4.80 1.89
N LEU A 199 17.30 -5.96 2.36
CA LEU A 199 17.87 -7.26 1.95
C LEU A 199 17.66 -7.51 0.45
N ASP A 200 16.50 -7.17 -0.09
CA ASP A 200 16.23 -7.31 -1.52
C ASP A 200 17.08 -6.33 -2.35
N TYR A 201 17.30 -5.11 -1.87
CA TYR A 201 18.16 -4.13 -2.54
C TYR A 201 19.64 -4.55 -2.51
N TYR A 202 20.06 -5.21 -1.43
CA TYR A 202 21.38 -5.86 -1.43
C TYR A 202 21.46 -6.99 -2.47
N ARG A 203 20.42 -7.82 -2.60
CA ARG A 203 20.36 -8.87 -3.65
C ARG A 203 20.36 -8.27 -5.06
N LEU A 204 19.74 -7.13 -5.25
CA LEU A 204 19.71 -6.43 -6.54
C LEU A 204 21.05 -5.80 -6.93
N THR A 205 21.88 -5.38 -5.96
CA THR A 205 23.07 -4.54 -6.24
C THR A 205 24.38 -5.18 -5.82
N GLY A 206 24.36 -6.08 -4.83
CA GLY A 206 25.55 -6.57 -4.16
C GLY A 206 26.30 -5.49 -3.34
N ASP A 207 25.66 -4.35 -3.07
CA ASP A 207 26.25 -3.24 -2.34
C ASP A 207 25.87 -3.34 -0.86
N SER A 208 26.87 -3.61 -0.01
CA SER A 208 26.72 -3.83 1.43
C SER A 208 26.16 -2.62 2.21
N LYS A 209 26.13 -1.43 1.61
CA LYS A 209 25.52 -0.26 2.24
C LYS A 209 24.06 -0.50 2.62
N PHE A 210 23.32 -1.30 1.83
CA PHE A 210 21.92 -1.66 2.13
C PHE A 210 21.77 -2.56 3.37
N LEU A 211 22.84 -3.20 3.82
CA LEU A 211 22.84 -4.01 5.04
C LEU A 211 23.16 -3.19 6.29
N SER A 212 23.81 -2.04 6.15
CA SER A 212 24.43 -1.30 7.26
C SER A 212 23.43 -0.81 8.32
N GLY A 213 22.26 -0.39 7.92
CA GLY A 213 21.21 0.13 8.81
C GLY A 213 20.33 -0.94 9.46
N ILE A 214 20.33 -2.17 8.93
CA ILE A 214 19.42 -3.24 9.38
C ILE A 214 19.56 -3.59 10.86
N PRO A 215 20.79 -3.77 11.43
CA PRO A 215 20.93 -4.09 12.85
C PRO A 215 20.36 -3.00 13.77
N ALA A 216 20.48 -1.73 13.38
CA ALA A 216 19.92 -0.62 14.16
C ALA A 216 18.38 -0.62 14.11
N ALA A 217 17.79 -0.88 12.93
CA ALA A 217 16.36 -0.99 12.76
C ALA A 217 15.76 -2.15 13.57
N ILE A 218 16.41 -3.33 13.57
CA ILE A 218 15.94 -4.48 14.36
C ILE A 218 16.02 -4.16 15.86
N ARG A 219 17.11 -3.56 16.36
CA ARG A 219 17.20 -3.14 17.77
C ARG A 219 16.13 -2.12 18.14
N PHE A 220 15.85 -1.17 17.27
CA PHE A 220 14.76 -0.21 17.46
C PHE A 220 13.42 -0.94 17.60
N LEU A 221 13.08 -1.84 16.69
CA LEU A 221 11.83 -2.62 16.76
C LEU A 221 11.72 -3.45 18.05
N GLU A 222 12.81 -4.08 18.48
CA GLU A 222 12.86 -4.83 19.76
C GLU A 222 12.61 -3.93 20.97
N SER A 223 13.20 -2.72 20.97
CA SER A 223 13.04 -1.78 22.07
C SER A 223 11.60 -1.25 22.20
N MET A 224 10.81 -1.33 21.14
CA MET A 224 9.41 -0.91 21.12
C MET A 224 8.43 -1.99 21.61
N LYS A 225 8.90 -3.18 22.02
CA LYS A 225 8.03 -4.23 22.57
C LYS A 225 7.21 -3.71 23.73
N LEU A 226 5.90 -3.81 23.61
CA LEU A 226 4.98 -3.39 24.67
C LEU A 226 5.11 -4.28 25.90
N PRO A 227 5.07 -3.71 27.13
CA PRO A 227 5.01 -4.49 28.35
C PRO A 227 3.67 -5.23 28.48
N GLU A 228 3.65 -6.31 29.26
CA GLU A 228 2.44 -7.13 29.43
C GLU A 228 1.21 -6.34 29.90
N SER A 229 1.41 -5.31 30.71
CA SER A 229 0.34 -4.43 31.18
C SER A 229 -0.37 -3.71 30.03
N GLU A 230 0.38 -3.27 29.02
CA GLU A 230 -0.18 -2.63 27.82
C GLU A 230 -0.75 -3.66 26.85
N VAL A 231 -0.10 -4.82 26.70
CA VAL A 231 -0.61 -5.93 25.90
C VAL A 231 -1.99 -6.39 26.39
N LYS A 232 -2.22 -6.44 27.70
CA LYS A 232 -3.53 -6.80 28.29
C LYS A 232 -4.64 -5.79 27.98
N LYS A 233 -4.30 -4.53 27.73
CA LYS A 233 -5.25 -3.50 27.30
C LYS A 233 -5.60 -3.61 25.81
N TRP A 234 -4.75 -4.29 25.05
CA TRP A 234 -4.97 -4.48 23.61
C TRP A 234 -6.07 -5.51 23.39
N ARG A 235 -7.09 -5.14 22.63
CA ARG A 235 -8.33 -5.93 22.44
C ARG A 235 -8.21 -7.12 21.50
N ARG A 236 -7.09 -7.27 20.81
CA ARG A 236 -6.87 -8.37 19.87
C ARG A 236 -5.79 -9.31 20.42
N PRO A 237 -5.90 -10.63 20.19
CA PRO A 237 -4.85 -11.56 20.62
C PRO A 237 -3.53 -11.25 19.90
N VAL A 238 -2.44 -11.38 20.62
CA VAL A 238 -1.10 -11.29 20.01
C VAL A 238 -0.92 -12.52 19.11
N ARG A 239 -0.43 -12.29 17.92
CA ARG A 239 -0.18 -13.35 16.94
C ARG A 239 1.01 -14.18 17.36
N GLU A 240 0.95 -15.48 17.10
CA GLU A 240 2.05 -16.41 17.37
C GLU A 240 3.35 -15.93 16.70
N ASN A 241 4.47 -16.13 17.37
CA ASN A 241 5.81 -15.72 16.93
C ASN A 241 5.97 -14.23 16.62
N THR A 242 5.13 -13.37 17.23
CA THR A 242 5.24 -11.92 17.07
C THR A 242 5.29 -11.21 18.40
N ILE A 243 5.88 -10.03 18.40
CA ILE A 243 5.73 -9.05 19.47
C ILE A 243 4.71 -7.99 19.08
N LEU A 244 4.00 -7.45 20.07
CA LEU A 244 3.14 -6.28 19.86
C LEU A 244 3.97 -5.03 20.13
N VAL A 245 3.93 -4.08 19.19
CA VAL A 245 4.62 -2.79 19.28
C VAL A 245 3.67 -1.65 18.94
N PRO A 246 3.87 -0.43 19.42
CA PRO A 246 3.15 0.73 18.89
C PRO A 246 3.46 0.90 17.41
N ARG A 247 2.47 1.26 16.61
CA ARG A 247 2.70 1.51 15.18
C ARG A 247 3.44 2.81 14.94
N PHE A 248 3.00 3.87 15.59
CA PHE A 248 3.49 5.23 15.40
C PHE A 248 4.36 5.64 16.58
N ILE A 249 5.57 6.08 16.30
CA ILE A 249 6.55 6.53 17.29
C ILE A 249 6.91 7.97 16.95
N ASP A 250 6.79 8.86 17.94
CA ASP A 250 7.25 10.24 17.77
C ASP A 250 8.75 10.26 17.43
N PRO A 251 9.15 10.89 16.34
CA PRO A 251 10.53 10.80 15.84
C PRO A 251 11.55 11.53 16.71
N GLU A 252 11.11 12.42 17.60
CA GLU A 252 11.99 13.20 18.49
C GLU A 252 12.10 12.58 19.88
N SER A 253 10.96 12.30 20.49
CA SER A 253 10.90 11.78 21.87
C SER A 253 10.93 10.25 21.97
N GLY A 254 10.59 9.54 20.88
CA GLY A 254 10.43 8.09 20.89
C GLY A 254 9.19 7.60 21.62
N THR A 255 8.27 8.50 21.96
CA THR A 255 7.03 8.10 22.65
C THR A 255 6.05 7.47 21.67
N PRO A 256 5.31 6.43 22.11
CA PRO A 256 4.20 5.87 21.36
C PRO A 256 3.10 6.89 21.08
N LEU A 257 2.57 6.88 19.88
CA LEU A 257 1.45 7.71 19.46
C LEU A 257 0.26 6.79 19.12
N TYR A 258 -0.85 6.97 19.84
CA TYR A 258 -2.07 6.22 19.61
C TYR A 258 -3.17 7.15 19.09
N VAL A 259 -3.82 6.73 18.00
CA VAL A 259 -4.81 7.54 17.30
C VAL A 259 -6.21 7.20 17.78
N HIS A 260 -6.94 8.22 18.11
CA HIS A 260 -8.32 8.17 18.56
C HIS A 260 -9.22 9.06 17.72
N ARG A 261 -10.53 8.88 17.86
CA ARG A 261 -11.53 9.72 17.22
C ARG A 261 -12.61 10.12 18.21
N LYS A 262 -13.01 11.40 18.15
CA LYS A 262 -14.25 11.90 18.76
C LYS A 262 -15.26 12.19 17.65
N GLY A 263 -16.52 11.88 17.87
CA GLY A 263 -17.55 12.04 16.85
C GLY A 263 -17.46 11.06 15.69
N SER A 264 -18.36 11.16 14.72
CA SER A 264 -18.34 10.32 13.53
C SER A 264 -17.48 10.97 12.43
N ASN A 265 -16.90 10.15 11.57
CA ASN A 265 -16.17 10.63 10.41
C ASN A 265 -17.03 11.33 9.35
N VAL A 266 -18.35 11.13 9.39
CA VAL A 266 -19.31 11.77 8.47
C VAL A 266 -19.76 13.14 8.99
N LYS A 267 -19.85 13.29 10.31
CA LYS A 267 -20.42 14.47 10.94
C LYS A 267 -19.62 14.88 12.14
N ASN A 268 -18.80 15.82 12.15
CA ASN A 268 -18.02 16.33 13.27
C ASN A 268 -16.93 15.38 13.86
N GLY A 269 -16.47 14.41 13.11
CA GLY A 269 -15.38 13.55 13.53
C GLY A 269 -14.07 14.31 13.61
N VAL A 270 -13.37 14.17 14.74
CA VAL A 270 -12.04 14.74 14.96
C VAL A 270 -11.10 13.64 15.42
N TYR A 271 -10.00 13.46 14.69
CA TYR A 271 -8.91 12.58 15.11
C TYR A 271 -7.95 13.33 16.02
N TYR A 272 -7.47 12.64 17.04
CA TYR A 272 -6.46 13.16 17.95
C TYR A 272 -5.49 12.03 18.34
N VAL A 273 -4.37 12.41 18.89
CA VAL A 273 -3.29 11.48 19.26
C VAL A 273 -2.99 11.64 20.77
N ASP A 274 -2.81 10.54 21.46
CA ASP A 274 -2.32 10.49 22.82
C ASP A 274 -1.42 9.25 23.07
N GLN A 275 -1.14 8.94 24.32
CA GLN A 275 -0.30 7.81 24.75
C GLN A 275 -1.11 6.63 25.31
N ASN A 276 -2.43 6.62 25.18
CA ASN A 276 -3.29 5.57 25.66
C ASN A 276 -3.60 4.55 24.55
N ILE A 277 -3.18 3.30 24.72
CA ILE A 277 -3.45 2.22 23.77
C ILE A 277 -4.93 1.79 23.74
N GLU A 278 -5.70 2.10 24.78
CA GLU A 278 -7.11 1.70 24.86
C GLU A 278 -7.97 2.54 23.91
N LYS A 279 -8.93 1.89 23.26
CA LYS A 279 -9.95 2.55 22.43
C LYS A 279 -9.41 3.33 21.22
N THR A 280 -8.28 2.89 20.69
CA THR A 280 -7.76 3.40 19.42
C THR A 280 -8.69 3.07 18.26
N ILE A 281 -8.59 3.83 17.19
CA ILE A 281 -9.36 3.56 15.96
C ILE A 281 -9.08 2.16 15.41
N GLY A 282 -10.09 1.55 14.80
CA GLY A 282 -10.02 0.14 14.36
C GLY A 282 -9.47 -0.05 12.95
N HIS A 283 -9.70 0.89 12.04
CA HIS A 283 -9.38 0.73 10.62
C HIS A 283 -7.91 0.96 10.31
N TYR A 284 -7.25 1.91 10.98
CA TYR A 284 -5.80 2.09 10.95
C TYR A 284 -5.26 1.77 12.35
N SER A 285 -4.83 0.53 12.53
CA SER A 285 -4.40 0.06 13.84
C SER A 285 -3.20 0.87 14.34
N SER A 286 -3.28 1.38 15.56
CA SER A 286 -2.17 2.07 16.23
C SER A 286 -1.11 1.13 16.82
N ALA A 287 -1.27 -0.19 16.64
CA ALA A 287 -0.28 -1.19 17.01
C ALA A 287 0.01 -2.16 15.86
N ALA A 288 1.21 -2.71 15.84
CA ALA A 288 1.69 -3.65 14.85
C ALA A 288 2.20 -4.95 15.50
N TYR A 289 2.10 -6.05 14.74
CA TYR A 289 2.65 -7.35 15.11
C TYR A 289 3.91 -7.61 14.31
N ILE A 290 5.05 -7.67 14.97
CA ILE A 290 6.35 -7.84 14.31
C ILE A 290 6.96 -9.19 14.68
N ASN A 291 7.33 -9.98 13.68
CA ASN A 291 8.14 -11.19 13.88
C ASN A 291 9.63 -10.81 13.82
N ILE A 292 10.19 -10.46 14.97
CA ILE A 292 11.59 -10.05 15.08
C ILE A 292 12.56 -11.18 14.70
N ASP A 293 12.24 -12.41 15.11
CA ASP A 293 13.11 -13.55 14.84
C ASP A 293 13.21 -13.82 13.35
N ALA A 294 12.11 -13.70 12.61
CA ALA A 294 12.14 -13.81 11.15
C ALA A 294 13.02 -12.74 10.47
N LEU A 295 13.01 -11.50 10.98
CA LEU A 295 13.89 -10.44 10.48
C LEU A 295 15.37 -10.76 10.75
N LYS A 296 15.69 -11.22 11.96
CA LYS A 296 17.05 -11.62 12.36
C LYS A 296 17.54 -12.80 11.52
N GLU A 297 16.73 -13.82 11.34
CA GLU A 297 17.04 -15.00 10.53
C GLU A 297 17.28 -14.64 9.07
N ALA A 298 16.42 -13.80 8.49
CA ALA A 298 16.58 -13.34 7.10
C ALA A 298 17.89 -12.56 6.92
N TYR A 299 18.23 -11.67 7.87
CA TYR A 299 19.46 -10.93 7.85
C TYR A 299 20.67 -11.86 8.02
N ALA A 300 20.68 -12.72 9.05
CA ALA A 300 21.76 -13.66 9.30
C ALA A 300 22.01 -14.60 8.10
N ARG A 301 20.96 -15.16 7.52
CA ARG A 301 21.05 -15.99 6.32
C ARG A 301 21.63 -15.24 5.13
N THR A 302 21.28 -13.96 4.97
CA THR A 302 21.82 -13.14 3.88
C THR A 302 23.34 -12.92 4.04
N LEU A 303 23.82 -12.77 5.27
CA LEU A 303 25.25 -12.60 5.58
C LEU A 303 26.10 -13.85 5.34
N THR A 304 25.50 -15.05 5.27
CA THR A 304 26.26 -16.30 4.97
C THR A 304 26.52 -16.51 3.48
N LEU A 305 25.87 -15.73 2.62
CA LEU A 305 26.01 -15.86 1.17
C LEU A 305 27.14 -14.97 0.64
N SER A 306 27.89 -15.46 -0.33
CA SER A 306 28.83 -14.64 -1.09
C SER A 306 28.08 -13.59 -1.92
N LYS A 307 28.81 -12.57 -2.37
CA LYS A 307 28.23 -11.53 -3.24
C LYS A 307 27.69 -12.13 -4.55
N GLU A 308 28.39 -13.08 -5.12
CA GLU A 308 28.04 -13.79 -6.35
C GLU A 308 26.74 -14.60 -6.16
N GLU A 309 26.63 -15.31 -5.04
CA GLU A 309 25.41 -16.07 -4.71
C GLU A 309 24.21 -15.15 -4.50
N VAL A 310 24.40 -14.03 -3.80
CA VAL A 310 23.33 -13.06 -3.52
C VAL A 310 22.82 -12.41 -4.80
N THR A 311 23.71 -12.08 -5.74
CA THR A 311 23.35 -11.33 -6.95
C THR A 311 23.15 -12.20 -8.20
N LYS A 312 23.18 -13.53 -8.06
CA LYS A 312 23.08 -14.46 -9.18
C LYS A 312 21.85 -14.26 -10.09
N ASP A 313 20.74 -13.83 -9.48
CA ASP A 313 19.46 -13.59 -10.16
C ASP A 313 19.19 -12.08 -10.36
N SER A 314 20.17 -11.22 -10.09
CA SER A 314 19.98 -9.77 -10.18
C SER A 314 20.04 -9.29 -11.63
N PRO A 315 18.98 -8.62 -12.12
CA PRO A 315 19.00 -8.03 -13.45
C PRO A 315 19.95 -6.82 -13.55
N LEU A 316 20.27 -6.18 -12.44
CA LEU A 316 21.15 -5.01 -12.42
C LEU A 316 22.64 -5.36 -12.42
N VAL A 317 23.00 -6.61 -12.05
CA VAL A 317 24.36 -7.11 -11.96
C VAL A 317 24.68 -8.06 -13.10
N GLN A 318 23.76 -9.00 -13.41
CA GLN A 318 24.03 -10.04 -14.41
C GLN A 318 23.77 -9.58 -15.85
N ASP A 319 23.15 -8.41 -16.03
CA ASP A 319 22.76 -7.86 -17.33
C ASP A 319 22.02 -8.87 -18.24
N THR A 320 21.28 -9.77 -17.61
CA THR A 320 20.53 -10.82 -18.28
C THR A 320 19.09 -10.40 -18.49
N CYS A 321 18.58 -10.59 -19.70
CA CYS A 321 17.17 -10.45 -19.98
C CYS A 321 16.41 -11.60 -19.34
N ILE A 322 15.73 -11.32 -18.22
CA ILE A 322 14.89 -12.31 -17.54
C ILE A 322 13.46 -12.19 -18.09
N SER A 323 12.87 -13.32 -18.48
CA SER A 323 11.46 -13.32 -18.87
C SER A 323 10.56 -12.93 -17.70
N LEU A 324 9.53 -12.13 -17.96
CA LEU A 324 8.53 -11.79 -16.95
C LEU A 324 7.88 -13.08 -16.43
N LYS A 325 7.70 -13.14 -15.12
CA LYS A 325 6.88 -14.20 -14.51
C LYS A 325 5.48 -14.17 -15.11
N LYS A 326 4.82 -15.30 -15.21
CA LYS A 326 3.44 -15.36 -15.67
C LYS A 326 2.56 -14.48 -14.77
N PHE A 327 1.57 -13.82 -15.36
CA PHE A 327 0.80 -12.77 -14.68
C PHE A 327 0.21 -13.20 -13.33
N TYR A 328 -0.35 -14.40 -13.23
CA TYR A 328 -0.94 -14.90 -11.98
C TYR A 328 0.07 -15.09 -10.84
N TYR A 329 1.37 -15.14 -11.11
CA TYR A 329 2.42 -15.12 -10.09
C TYR A 329 2.78 -13.71 -9.63
N GLN A 330 2.35 -12.70 -10.35
CA GLN A 330 2.57 -11.29 -10.00
C GLN A 330 1.45 -10.73 -9.13
N SER A 331 0.27 -11.38 -9.09
CA SER A 331 -0.77 -11.01 -8.17
C SER A 331 -0.28 -11.30 -6.75
N HIS A 332 -0.10 -10.25 -5.95
CA HIS A 332 0.24 -10.40 -4.56
C HIS A 332 -0.76 -11.31 -3.87
N HIS A 333 -0.27 -12.20 -3.02
CA HIS A 333 -0.95 -13.30 -2.34
C HIS A 333 -2.14 -12.91 -1.44
N ARG A 334 -2.82 -11.83 -1.70
CA ARG A 334 -4.06 -11.43 -1.00
C ARG A 334 -5.21 -12.42 -1.24
N TYR A 335 -5.13 -13.14 -2.35
CA TYR A 335 -6.12 -14.15 -2.71
C TYR A 335 -5.47 -15.52 -2.54
N GLY A 336 -5.86 -16.23 -1.49
CA GLY A 336 -5.39 -17.59 -1.24
C GLY A 336 -5.66 -18.50 -2.44
N ARG A 337 -4.86 -19.55 -2.60
CA ARG A 337 -5.17 -20.61 -3.58
C ARG A 337 -6.45 -21.30 -3.15
N LYS A 338 -7.47 -21.22 -3.99
CA LYS A 338 -8.70 -21.97 -3.80
C LYS A 338 -8.42 -23.45 -4.11
N GLU A 339 -8.69 -24.34 -3.16
CA GLU A 339 -8.62 -25.78 -3.39
C GLU A 339 -9.81 -26.22 -4.25
N THR A 340 -9.68 -26.10 -5.56
CA THR A 340 -10.69 -26.49 -6.54
C THR A 340 -10.02 -26.81 -7.89
N SER A 341 -10.68 -27.60 -8.72
CA SER A 341 -10.19 -27.90 -10.05
C SER A 341 -10.75 -26.94 -11.11
N ALA A 342 -10.01 -26.78 -12.21
CA ALA A 342 -10.48 -26.00 -13.35
C ALA A 342 -11.84 -26.51 -13.88
N GLU A 343 -12.04 -27.84 -13.91
CA GLU A 343 -13.29 -28.44 -14.36
C GLU A 343 -14.48 -28.04 -13.50
N VAL A 344 -14.33 -28.04 -12.17
CA VAL A 344 -15.36 -27.56 -11.22
C VAL A 344 -15.67 -26.09 -11.46
N LEU A 345 -14.65 -25.27 -11.64
CA LEU A 345 -14.84 -23.84 -11.89
C LEU A 345 -15.57 -23.58 -13.21
N ILE A 346 -15.20 -24.25 -14.27
CA ILE A 346 -15.87 -24.10 -15.59
C ILE A 346 -17.35 -24.53 -15.48
N LYS A 347 -17.64 -25.63 -14.79
CA LYS A 347 -19.02 -26.09 -14.58
C LYS A 347 -19.86 -25.16 -13.69
N SER A 348 -19.20 -24.35 -12.83
CA SER A 348 -19.88 -23.39 -11.95
C SER A 348 -20.17 -22.04 -12.59
N LEU A 349 -19.73 -21.80 -13.82
CA LEU A 349 -20.10 -20.61 -14.58
C LEU A 349 -21.61 -20.57 -14.82
N THR A 350 -22.19 -19.38 -14.72
CA THR A 350 -23.56 -19.16 -15.18
C THR A 350 -23.64 -19.27 -16.72
N LYS A 351 -24.83 -19.32 -17.28
CA LYS A 351 -25.03 -19.35 -18.75
C LYS A 351 -24.45 -18.09 -19.42
N GLU A 352 -24.40 -16.99 -18.71
CA GLU A 352 -23.88 -15.70 -19.16
C GLU A 352 -22.36 -15.58 -18.98
N GLY A 353 -21.68 -16.61 -18.42
CA GLY A 353 -20.22 -16.70 -18.36
C GLY A 353 -19.57 -15.99 -17.17
N TYR A 354 -20.26 -15.84 -16.03
CA TYR A 354 -19.68 -15.29 -14.80
C TYR A 354 -19.90 -16.22 -13.59
N TRP A 355 -19.15 -15.98 -12.50
CA TRP A 355 -19.34 -16.68 -11.22
C TRP A 355 -20.15 -15.82 -10.25
N LEU A 356 -21.14 -16.45 -9.64
CA LEU A 356 -21.83 -15.86 -8.50
C LEU A 356 -21.14 -16.24 -7.19
N SER A 357 -21.04 -15.29 -6.30
CA SER A 357 -20.44 -15.44 -4.97
C SER A 357 -21.27 -14.72 -3.93
N PRO A 358 -21.26 -15.17 -2.66
CA PRO A 358 -21.83 -14.39 -1.57
C PRO A 358 -21.12 -13.04 -1.43
N ILE A 359 -21.89 -11.97 -1.41
CA ILE A 359 -21.37 -10.62 -1.16
C ILE A 359 -21.57 -10.32 0.32
N LYS A 360 -20.48 -10.23 1.06
CA LYS A 360 -20.51 -9.97 2.51
C LYS A 360 -20.72 -8.50 2.85
N GLN A 361 -20.36 -7.61 1.93
CA GLN A 361 -20.49 -6.16 2.11
C GLN A 361 -21.09 -5.57 0.85
N ILE A 362 -22.03 -4.64 1.03
CA ILE A 362 -22.52 -3.80 -0.05
C ILE A 362 -21.93 -2.42 0.19
N SER A 363 -20.96 -2.02 -0.65
CA SER A 363 -20.50 -0.64 -0.70
C SER A 363 -21.60 0.27 -1.27
N ASN A 364 -21.60 1.54 -0.92
CA ASN A 364 -22.45 2.59 -1.49
C ASN A 364 -23.91 2.61 -1.02
N SER A 365 -24.27 1.87 -0.05
CA SER A 365 -25.56 2.07 0.60
C SER A 365 -25.41 3.16 1.64
N TYR A 366 -25.77 4.36 1.26
CA TYR A 366 -25.86 5.46 2.23
C TYR A 366 -26.94 5.12 3.26
N LYS A 367 -26.52 4.97 4.51
CA LYS A 367 -27.43 5.02 5.65
C LYS A 367 -27.22 6.36 6.33
N PRO A 368 -28.25 7.17 6.54
CA PRO A 368 -28.11 8.36 7.38
C PRO A 368 -27.55 7.92 8.73
N ALA A 369 -26.52 8.62 9.20
CA ALA A 369 -26.01 8.38 10.54
C ALA A 369 -27.14 8.52 11.55
N PRO A 370 -27.28 7.62 12.53
CA PRO A 370 -28.21 7.84 13.62
C PRO A 370 -27.92 9.19 14.27
N GLU A 371 -28.92 9.82 14.89
CA GLU A 371 -28.68 11.06 15.62
C GLU A 371 -27.50 10.87 16.58
N MET A 372 -26.50 11.71 16.40
CA MET A 372 -25.22 11.52 17.04
C MET A 372 -25.27 11.99 18.48
N PRO A 373 -24.90 11.15 19.46
CA PRO A 373 -24.66 11.61 20.82
C PRO A 373 -23.51 12.64 20.84
N ALA A 374 -23.31 13.28 21.97
CA ALA A 374 -22.25 14.25 22.16
C ALA A 374 -20.87 13.73 21.72
N SER A 375 -20.01 14.62 21.23
CA SER A 375 -18.71 14.30 20.65
C SER A 375 -17.74 13.52 21.55
N GLU A 376 -18.07 13.41 22.84
CA GLU A 376 -17.30 12.68 23.83
C GLU A 376 -17.76 11.22 24.03
N ASP A 377 -18.74 10.76 23.27
CA ASP A 377 -19.22 9.40 23.39
C ASP A 377 -18.15 8.40 22.91
N ILE A 378 -17.69 7.61 23.85
CA ILE A 378 -16.65 6.60 23.69
C ILE A 378 -16.94 5.59 22.56
N ARG A 379 -18.21 5.35 22.25
CA ARG A 379 -18.64 4.42 21.19
C ARG A 379 -18.08 4.80 19.81
N TYR A 380 -17.79 6.09 19.59
CA TYR A 380 -17.21 6.58 18.35
C TYR A 380 -15.70 6.46 18.27
N MET A 381 -15.04 6.21 19.38
CA MET A 381 -13.58 6.04 19.41
C MET A 381 -13.13 4.70 18.82
N GLU A 382 -14.03 3.72 18.76
CA GLU A 382 -13.74 2.37 18.32
C GLU A 382 -14.51 1.93 17.08
N THR A 383 -15.03 2.88 16.30
CA THR A 383 -15.78 2.52 15.10
C THR A 383 -14.96 1.68 14.13
N MET A 384 -15.60 0.63 13.67
CA MET A 384 -15.10 -0.27 12.63
C MET A 384 -16.00 -0.17 11.40
N VAL A 385 -15.51 -0.64 10.26
CA VAL A 385 -16.36 -0.78 9.08
C VAL A 385 -17.58 -1.62 9.42
N GLY A 386 -18.78 -1.09 9.15
CA GLY A 386 -20.03 -1.79 9.33
C GLY A 386 -20.59 -1.79 10.76
N ASP A 387 -20.03 -1.01 11.68
CA ASP A 387 -20.67 -0.78 12.98
C ASP A 387 -21.89 0.15 12.85
N GLU A 388 -22.71 0.27 13.90
CA GLU A 388 -23.93 1.06 13.89
C GLU A 388 -23.75 2.56 13.60
N TYR A 389 -22.53 3.05 13.75
CA TYR A 389 -22.14 4.45 13.54
C TYR A 389 -21.41 4.70 12.22
N ASP A 390 -21.11 3.65 11.48
CA ASP A 390 -20.46 3.72 10.18
C ASP A 390 -21.52 3.75 9.07
N THR A 391 -21.54 4.81 8.30
CA THR A 391 -22.51 5.00 7.23
C THR A 391 -22.04 4.46 5.89
N SER A 392 -20.79 4.03 5.80
CA SER A 392 -20.25 3.37 4.60
C SER A 392 -20.12 1.87 4.86
N PRO A 393 -19.58 1.07 3.99
CA PRO A 393 -20.05 -0.27 3.67
C PRO A 393 -20.70 -1.00 4.85
N TYR A 394 -21.84 -1.55 4.67
CA TYR A 394 -22.53 -2.33 5.69
C TYR A 394 -22.66 -3.80 5.26
N THR A 395 -22.75 -4.68 6.24
CA THR A 395 -23.04 -6.09 6.01
C THR A 395 -24.56 -6.27 5.86
N PRO A 396 -25.04 -6.83 4.75
CA PRO A 396 -26.48 -7.07 4.58
C PRO A 396 -26.96 -8.12 5.59
N GLU A 397 -28.20 -7.96 6.08
CA GLU A 397 -28.84 -8.93 7.00
C GLU A 397 -29.06 -10.29 6.33
N LYS A 398 -29.24 -10.30 5.02
CA LYS A 398 -29.40 -11.52 4.22
C LYS A 398 -28.21 -11.65 3.27
N GLU A 399 -27.83 -12.90 3.05
CA GLU A 399 -26.83 -13.20 2.03
C GLU A 399 -27.32 -12.73 0.66
N VAL A 400 -26.52 -11.91 0.01
CA VAL A 400 -26.77 -11.41 -1.35
C VAL A 400 -25.75 -12.05 -2.28
N MET A 401 -26.23 -12.69 -3.33
CA MET A 401 -25.36 -13.22 -4.39
C MET A 401 -25.05 -12.13 -5.42
N GLY A 402 -23.81 -12.05 -5.81
CA GLY A 402 -23.35 -11.06 -6.79
C GLY A 402 -22.05 -11.47 -7.45
N ILE A 403 -21.52 -10.62 -8.30
CA ILE A 403 -20.21 -10.81 -8.96
C ILE A 403 -19.16 -10.16 -8.06
N SER A 404 -18.24 -10.98 -7.54
CA SER A 404 -17.10 -10.53 -6.72
C SER A 404 -15.82 -10.52 -7.55
N THR A 405 -15.15 -9.38 -7.62
CA THR A 405 -13.84 -9.26 -8.26
C THR A 405 -12.81 -10.19 -7.59
N GLY A 406 -12.84 -10.30 -6.26
CA GLY A 406 -11.95 -11.20 -5.51
C GLY A 406 -12.16 -12.66 -5.93
N ALA A 407 -13.41 -13.13 -5.93
CA ALA A 407 -13.73 -14.49 -6.37
C ALA A 407 -13.37 -14.75 -7.85
N PHE A 408 -13.54 -13.73 -8.71
CA PHE A 408 -13.12 -13.82 -10.10
C PHE A 408 -11.60 -14.01 -10.21
N ILE A 409 -10.80 -13.21 -9.50
CA ILE A 409 -9.34 -13.31 -9.50
C ILE A 409 -8.89 -14.69 -8.99
N GLU A 410 -9.46 -15.18 -7.88
CA GLU A 410 -9.16 -16.49 -7.34
C GLU A 410 -9.44 -17.61 -8.36
N ASN A 411 -10.61 -17.59 -8.98
CA ASN A 411 -11.00 -18.56 -9.98
C ASN A 411 -10.09 -18.50 -11.22
N MET A 412 -9.81 -17.30 -11.72
CA MET A 412 -8.90 -17.13 -12.85
C MET A 412 -7.48 -17.60 -12.54
N THR A 413 -7.00 -17.39 -11.32
CA THR A 413 -5.68 -17.88 -10.88
C THR A 413 -5.57 -19.41 -10.99
N VAL A 414 -6.64 -20.14 -10.62
CA VAL A 414 -6.69 -21.59 -10.77
C VAL A 414 -6.68 -22.00 -12.26
N LEU A 415 -7.52 -21.36 -13.07
CA LEU A 415 -7.60 -21.67 -14.52
C LEU A 415 -6.29 -21.37 -15.24
N MET A 416 -5.65 -20.25 -14.95
CA MET A 416 -4.35 -19.88 -15.51
C MET A 416 -3.25 -20.84 -15.06
N GLY A 417 -3.33 -21.34 -13.82
CA GLY A 417 -2.43 -22.37 -13.31
C GLY A 417 -2.50 -23.67 -14.10
N GLU A 418 -3.70 -24.09 -14.51
CA GLU A 418 -3.86 -25.29 -15.38
C GLU A 418 -3.27 -25.08 -16.78
N LEU A 419 -3.47 -23.91 -17.39
CA LEU A 419 -2.89 -23.59 -18.72
C LEU A 419 -1.36 -23.53 -18.71
N SER A 420 -0.74 -23.57 -17.54
CA SER A 420 0.71 -23.42 -17.38
C SER A 420 1.42 -24.75 -17.11
N LYS A 421 0.66 -25.84 -16.93
CA LYS A 421 1.18 -27.19 -16.87
C LYS A 421 1.50 -27.69 -18.26
#